data_6246751e47d3e05b11b55de9406f5c54
#
_entry.id   6246751e47d3e05b11b55de9406f5c54
#
_cell.length_a   1.000
_cell.length_b   1.000
_cell.length_c   1.000
_cell.angle_alpha   90.00
_cell.angle_beta   90.00
_cell.angle_gamma   90.00
#
_symmetry.space_group_name_H-M   'P 1'
#
loop_
_entity.id
_entity.type
_entity.pdbx_description
1 polymer ?
#
loop_
_entity_poly.entity_id
_entity_poly.type
_entity_poly.pdbx_seq_one_letter_code
_entity_poly.pdbx_strand_id
1 'polypeptide(L)'
;RIVYAAKGDGVLSAGGACDALGIAPEDFMLNVPAWLGEKPALEAEEDGSCDVLIIGAGNAGTTAALKCAESGLKVILAETQTYDEYDEYACDMAMYNSKLFLDKGTPEIDPMDIFNEYMRLYRGHAHQSIVRDFATRGGEVLDWMVDTYIPAEYTDAYAKTSNYKGNDNFSGICAGQYSFRGMTQWRDVDTNVNMWPFVIRTLHTAFEGLGGEIRWGYQGIELVGGNGEAVTGAVFKDIDGAYKQVNAKVVICCAGDFGGNPDMRLDLSDQMRNLAWSFGKDRTDVASTMGMGRDGSGIRMCLWAGATMEGGPRAGQAAGINGVPGFAFGGAWPCFGGDGKRFMNESLIKHGSNGYLDMLPADSLLVNVTDSNWETYLSYQGYGHETMDRSSDYMVEEVRENMKNYVTGADGFDVRAFARFGKEYSKVYAAETLDELADIVGYTGEAKKNFLAEVAHYNEMCEAGKDSDWGCDPQNLFAIKDAPFFASFSKTSNQVSGGLCQHAAVCTDGSYRVLYGDKTPIEGLYAAGNNCGQRYGIQYATPTAGNSCGSALISGYCAAEHVVESLGK
;
A
#
# COMPACT_ATOMS: atom_id res chain seq x y z
N ARG A 1 -10.40 28.93 -3.89
CA ARG A 1 -9.71 30.17 -3.50
C ARG A 1 -9.54 30.13 -1.99
N ILE A 2 -8.32 30.10 -1.50
CA ILE A 2 -8.02 30.28 -0.07
C ILE A 2 -8.01 31.78 0.15
N VAL A 3 -8.95 32.28 0.95
CA VAL A 3 -8.97 33.68 1.36
C VAL A 3 -8.48 33.74 2.81
N TYR A 4 -7.32 34.32 3.01
CA TYR A 4 -6.86 34.72 4.35
C TYR A 4 -7.36 36.12 4.62
N ALA A 5 -8.34 36.25 5.51
CA ALA A 5 -8.73 37.54 6.05
C ALA A 5 -8.12 37.65 7.45
N ALA A 6 -7.10 38.48 7.58
CA ALA A 6 -6.60 38.89 8.88
C ALA A 6 -7.27 40.21 9.28
N LYS A 7 -7.82 40.28 10.47
CA LYS A 7 -8.32 41.51 11.08
C LYS A 7 -7.51 41.76 12.32
N GLY A 8 -6.66 42.81 12.26
CA GLY A 8 -5.95 43.36 13.42
C GLY A 8 -5.32 42.36 14.40
N ASP A 9 -6.09 41.67 15.16
CA ASP A 9 -5.66 40.87 16.32
C ASP A 9 -5.92 39.36 16.19
N GLY A 10 -6.21 38.82 14.96
CA GLY A 10 -6.41 37.37 14.83
C GLY A 10 -7.00 36.90 13.48
N VAL A 11 -7.00 35.60 13.29
CA VAL A 11 -7.62 34.92 12.15
C VAL A 11 -9.14 35.01 12.33
N LEU A 12 -9.84 35.54 11.31
CA LEU A 12 -11.31 35.55 11.30
C LEU A 12 -11.83 34.11 11.28
N SER A 13 -12.87 33.85 12.08
CA SER A 13 -13.68 32.64 11.91
C SER A 13 -14.27 32.60 10.50
N ALA A 14 -14.70 31.42 10.01
CA ALA A 14 -15.35 31.31 8.70
C ALA A 14 -16.52 32.29 8.55
N GLY A 15 -17.36 32.44 9.58
CA GLY A 15 -18.43 33.43 9.61
C GLY A 15 -17.94 34.87 9.50
N GLY A 16 -16.91 35.22 10.27
CA GLY A 16 -16.30 36.56 10.19
C GLY A 16 -15.64 36.85 8.85
N ALA A 17 -15.09 35.86 8.18
CA ALA A 17 -14.58 35.99 6.81
C ALA A 17 -15.72 36.20 5.80
N CYS A 18 -16.82 35.48 5.94
CA CYS A 18 -18.01 35.67 5.09
C CYS A 18 -18.56 37.09 5.22
N ASP A 19 -18.72 37.61 6.44
CA ASP A 19 -19.19 38.96 6.71
C ASP A 19 -18.26 40.02 6.11
N ALA A 20 -16.94 39.83 6.27
CA ALA A 20 -15.94 40.75 5.73
C ALA A 20 -15.86 40.77 4.21
N LEU A 21 -16.25 39.67 3.54
CA LEU A 21 -16.24 39.53 2.10
C LEU A 21 -17.61 39.76 1.48
N GLY A 22 -18.67 39.89 2.28
CA GLY A 22 -20.04 40.04 1.81
C GLY A 22 -20.55 38.84 1.02
N ILE A 23 -20.09 37.64 1.39
CA ILE A 23 -20.52 36.37 0.77
C ILE A 23 -21.37 35.57 1.75
N ALA A 24 -22.29 34.78 1.24
CA ALA A 24 -23.05 33.88 2.10
C ALA A 24 -22.13 32.77 2.69
N PRO A 25 -22.34 32.34 3.95
CA PRO A 25 -21.57 31.26 4.56
C PRO A 25 -21.54 29.98 3.72
N GLU A 26 -22.62 29.63 3.07
CA GLU A 26 -22.73 28.49 2.16
C GLU A 26 -21.83 28.62 0.91
N ASP A 27 -21.59 29.83 0.42
CA ASP A 27 -20.68 30.09 -0.69
C ASP A 27 -19.22 30.09 -0.27
N PHE A 28 -18.97 30.35 1.01
CA PHE A 28 -17.63 30.28 1.61
C PHE A 28 -17.26 28.85 2.05
N MET A 29 -18.22 28.09 2.48
CA MET A 29 -18.09 26.67 2.79
C MET A 29 -17.84 25.89 1.50
N LEU A 30 -16.65 26.01 0.99
CA LEU A 30 -16.17 25.29 -0.18
C LEU A 30 -16.34 23.79 0.05
N ASN A 31 -17.41 23.25 -0.55
CA ASN A 31 -17.55 21.85 -0.87
C ASN A 31 -17.22 20.92 0.29
N VAL A 32 -18.15 20.78 1.22
CA VAL A 32 -18.25 19.51 1.95
C VAL A 32 -18.39 18.45 0.85
N PRO A 33 -17.45 17.52 0.70
CA PRO A 33 -17.52 16.55 -0.38
C PRO A 33 -18.83 15.79 -0.27
N ALA A 34 -19.51 15.57 -1.40
CA ALA A 34 -20.79 14.85 -1.40
C ALA A 34 -20.71 13.47 -0.72
N TRP A 35 -19.54 12.83 -0.80
CA TRP A 35 -19.30 11.53 -0.16
C TRP A 35 -19.27 11.58 1.38
N LEU A 36 -19.01 12.74 1.98
CA LEU A 36 -19.04 12.88 3.44
C LEU A 36 -20.49 12.86 3.93
N GLY A 37 -21.38 13.57 3.26
CA GLY A 37 -22.78 13.68 3.67
C GLY A 37 -22.94 14.37 5.03
N GLU A 38 -24.15 14.37 5.53
CA GLU A 38 -24.46 14.84 6.88
C GLU A 38 -24.22 13.72 7.91
N LYS A 39 -23.80 14.10 9.13
CA LYS A 39 -23.73 13.16 10.24
C LYS A 39 -25.14 12.61 10.48
N PRO A 40 -25.34 11.28 10.50
CA PRO A 40 -26.67 10.71 10.72
C PRO A 40 -27.18 11.02 12.14
N ALA A 41 -28.47 11.29 12.27
CA ALA A 41 -29.14 11.38 13.57
C ALA A 41 -29.72 10.02 13.91
N LEU A 42 -29.07 9.30 14.81
CA LEU A 42 -29.43 7.91 15.14
C LEU A 42 -29.95 7.80 16.58
N GLU A 43 -30.99 6.97 16.75
CA GLU A 43 -31.35 6.44 18.06
C GLU A 43 -30.71 5.04 18.17
N ALA A 44 -29.79 4.88 19.11
CA ALA A 44 -29.06 3.63 19.34
C ALA A 44 -29.35 3.07 20.74
N GLU A 45 -29.46 1.78 20.82
CA GLU A 45 -29.54 1.06 22.09
C GLU A 45 -28.16 0.96 22.73
N GLU A 46 -28.07 1.25 24.03
CA GLU A 46 -26.81 1.06 24.77
C GLU A 46 -26.43 -0.41 24.82
N ASP A 47 -25.23 -0.73 24.36
CA ASP A 47 -24.72 -2.08 24.19
C ASP A 47 -23.33 -2.26 24.85
N GLY A 48 -23.23 -1.78 26.06
CA GLY A 48 -22.10 -2.01 26.94
C GLY A 48 -21.05 -0.91 26.94
N SER A 49 -19.99 -1.16 27.71
CA SER A 49 -18.90 -0.22 27.88
C SER A 49 -17.55 -0.92 28.05
N CYS A 50 -16.46 -0.23 27.69
CA CYS A 50 -15.09 -0.71 27.83
C CYS A 50 -14.12 0.44 28.20
N ASP A 51 -12.85 0.11 28.45
CA ASP A 51 -11.81 1.13 28.57
C ASP A 51 -11.39 1.62 27.18
N VAL A 52 -11.20 0.69 26.24
CA VAL A 52 -10.77 0.98 24.87
C VAL A 52 -11.70 0.28 23.87
N LEU A 53 -12.29 1.06 22.99
CA LEU A 53 -13.06 0.58 21.85
C LEU A 53 -12.21 0.71 20.59
N ILE A 54 -12.05 -0.40 19.86
CA ILE A 54 -11.28 -0.44 18.61
C ILE A 54 -12.23 -0.77 17.48
N ILE A 55 -12.19 0.02 16.39
CA ILE A 55 -13.08 -0.11 15.25
C ILE A 55 -12.30 -0.67 14.06
N GLY A 56 -12.56 -1.92 13.69
CA GLY A 56 -11.91 -2.69 12.63
C GLY A 56 -10.89 -3.70 13.16
N ALA A 57 -11.09 -4.99 12.86
CA ALA A 57 -10.25 -6.10 13.28
C ALA A 57 -9.18 -6.51 12.25
N GLY A 58 -8.82 -5.62 11.34
CA GLY A 58 -7.68 -5.78 10.43
C GLY A 58 -6.34 -5.67 11.15
N ASN A 59 -5.26 -5.57 10.40
CA ASN A 59 -3.88 -5.54 10.92
C ASN A 59 -3.68 -4.56 12.09
N ALA A 60 -4.06 -3.31 11.92
CA ALA A 60 -3.85 -2.28 12.95
C ALA A 60 -4.73 -2.50 14.19
N GLY A 61 -6.00 -2.84 13.99
CA GLY A 61 -6.92 -3.04 15.11
C GLY A 61 -6.57 -4.28 15.92
N THR A 62 -6.11 -5.33 15.30
CA THR A 62 -5.69 -6.57 15.97
C THR A 62 -4.48 -6.33 16.89
N THR A 63 -3.43 -5.65 16.39
CA THR A 63 -2.26 -5.33 17.23
C THR A 63 -2.61 -4.35 18.33
N ALA A 64 -3.46 -3.36 18.05
CA ALA A 64 -3.94 -2.43 19.07
C ALA A 64 -4.75 -3.13 20.16
N ALA A 65 -5.64 -4.05 19.78
CA ALA A 65 -6.50 -4.80 20.72
C ALA A 65 -5.65 -5.69 21.65
N LEU A 66 -4.74 -6.47 21.09
CA LEU A 66 -3.82 -7.31 21.86
C LEU A 66 -3.00 -6.48 22.86
N LYS A 67 -2.39 -5.39 22.41
CA LYS A 67 -1.52 -4.57 23.26
C LYS A 67 -2.28 -3.90 24.40
N CYS A 68 -3.51 -3.43 24.16
CA CYS A 68 -4.37 -2.90 25.20
C CYS A 68 -4.83 -3.98 26.20
N ALA A 69 -5.25 -5.15 25.71
CA ALA A 69 -5.72 -6.25 26.55
C ALA A 69 -4.59 -6.85 27.41
N GLU A 70 -3.38 -6.98 26.86
CA GLU A 70 -2.17 -7.41 27.56
C GLU A 70 -1.88 -6.54 28.79
N SER A 71 -2.22 -5.25 28.71
CA SER A 71 -2.05 -4.27 29.80
C SER A 71 -3.19 -4.32 30.83
N GLY A 72 -4.12 -5.25 30.71
CA GLY A 72 -5.24 -5.44 31.63
C GLY A 72 -6.38 -4.43 31.47
N LEU A 73 -6.49 -3.78 30.31
CA LEU A 73 -7.63 -2.94 29.95
C LEU A 73 -8.80 -3.78 29.46
N LYS A 74 -10.02 -3.34 29.73
CA LYS A 74 -11.23 -3.92 29.13
C LYS A 74 -11.35 -3.39 27.71
N VAL A 75 -11.22 -4.28 26.70
CA VAL A 75 -11.18 -3.93 25.28
C VAL A 75 -12.32 -4.58 24.53
N ILE A 76 -13.02 -3.80 23.69
CA ILE A 76 -13.94 -4.29 22.67
C ILE A 76 -13.35 -3.97 21.31
N LEU A 77 -13.25 -5.00 20.45
CA LEU A 77 -12.82 -4.92 19.07
C LEU A 77 -14.04 -5.17 18.18
N ALA A 78 -14.48 -4.14 17.42
CA ALA A 78 -15.65 -4.25 16.55
C ALA A 78 -15.20 -4.43 15.09
N GLU A 79 -15.80 -5.40 14.39
CA GLU A 79 -15.49 -5.72 13.00
C GLU A 79 -16.77 -5.78 12.16
N THR A 80 -16.73 -5.15 10.98
CA THR A 80 -17.88 -5.10 10.07
C THR A 80 -18.19 -6.43 9.39
N GLN A 81 -17.18 -7.26 9.14
CA GLN A 81 -17.36 -8.60 8.60
C GLN A 81 -17.91 -9.54 9.66
N THR A 82 -18.65 -10.55 9.24
CA THR A 82 -19.00 -11.65 10.13
C THR A 82 -17.79 -12.56 10.34
N TYR A 83 -17.82 -13.37 11.40
CA TYR A 83 -16.72 -14.31 11.67
C TYR A 83 -16.44 -15.25 10.50
N ASP A 84 -17.47 -15.75 9.84
CA ASP A 84 -17.34 -16.71 8.74
C ASP A 84 -16.82 -16.06 7.44
N GLU A 85 -17.15 -14.79 7.22
CA GLU A 85 -16.77 -14.03 6.03
C GLU A 85 -15.44 -13.27 6.17
N TYR A 86 -14.89 -13.25 7.40
CA TYR A 86 -13.69 -12.46 7.69
C TYR A 86 -12.50 -12.87 6.82
N ASP A 87 -11.99 -11.92 6.08
CA ASP A 87 -10.80 -12.04 5.26
C ASP A 87 -9.90 -10.81 5.44
N GLU A 88 -8.60 -11.04 5.57
CA GLU A 88 -7.56 -10.02 5.56
C GLU A 88 -6.61 -10.29 4.40
N TYR A 89 -6.70 -9.49 3.39
CA TYR A 89 -6.06 -9.78 2.11
C TYR A 89 -4.52 -9.72 2.15
N ALA A 90 -3.97 -8.86 2.99
CA ALA A 90 -2.56 -8.55 2.98
C ALA A 90 -1.71 -9.62 3.67
N CYS A 91 -0.66 -10.09 3.00
CA CYS A 91 0.26 -11.07 3.56
C CYS A 91 1.72 -10.58 3.64
N ASP A 92 2.06 -9.53 2.90
CA ASP A 92 3.41 -8.99 2.84
C ASP A 92 3.59 -7.92 3.92
N MET A 93 4.62 -8.03 4.76
CA MET A 93 4.85 -7.15 5.90
C MET A 93 6.30 -6.69 5.93
N ALA A 94 6.53 -5.39 5.69
CA ALA A 94 7.84 -4.78 5.89
C ALA A 94 8.02 -4.47 7.38
N MET A 95 8.83 -5.28 8.06
CA MET A 95 9.12 -5.16 9.49
C MET A 95 10.60 -5.46 9.70
N TYR A 96 11.42 -4.42 9.73
CA TYR A 96 12.88 -4.51 9.72
C TYR A 96 13.44 -5.05 11.03
N ASN A 97 14.59 -5.72 10.93
CA ASN A 97 15.41 -6.17 12.06
C ASN A 97 14.73 -7.14 13.04
N SER A 98 13.68 -7.87 12.59
CA SER A 98 13.11 -8.96 13.36
C SER A 98 14.10 -10.14 13.44
N LYS A 99 14.07 -10.89 14.52
CA LYS A 99 14.82 -12.15 14.70
C LYS A 99 14.59 -13.13 13.56
N LEU A 100 13.39 -13.15 12.98
CA LEU A 100 13.07 -14.00 11.81
C LEU A 100 14.02 -13.76 10.62
N PHE A 101 14.60 -12.57 10.51
CA PHE A 101 15.57 -12.23 9.48
C PHE A 101 17.00 -12.40 9.99
N LEU A 102 17.29 -11.87 11.18
CA LEU A 102 18.65 -11.85 11.75
C LEU A 102 19.18 -13.26 11.98
N ASP A 103 18.35 -14.18 12.50
CA ASP A 103 18.71 -15.58 12.74
C ASP A 103 18.96 -16.36 11.44
N LYS A 104 18.45 -15.86 10.32
CA LYS A 104 18.70 -16.42 8.98
C LYS A 104 19.87 -15.73 8.25
N GLY A 105 20.60 -14.87 8.95
CA GLY A 105 21.80 -14.20 8.43
C GLY A 105 21.54 -12.94 7.61
N THR A 106 20.32 -12.38 7.65
CA THR A 106 20.08 -11.03 7.11
C THR A 106 20.84 -10.02 7.96
N PRO A 107 21.67 -9.17 7.39
CA PRO A 107 22.35 -8.13 8.16
C PRO A 107 21.36 -7.18 8.82
N GLU A 108 21.69 -6.77 10.05
CA GLU A 108 20.96 -5.69 10.71
C GLU A 108 21.15 -4.38 9.93
N ILE A 109 20.08 -3.61 9.82
CA ILE A 109 20.05 -2.33 9.10
C ILE A 109 19.91 -1.22 10.15
N ASP A 110 20.72 -0.16 10.03
CA ASP A 110 20.53 1.02 10.89
C ASP A 110 19.11 1.58 10.65
N PRO A 111 18.25 1.63 11.68
CA PRO A 111 16.91 2.18 11.53
C PRO A 111 16.89 3.62 11.01
N MET A 112 17.96 4.39 11.23
CA MET A 112 18.04 5.76 10.71
C MET A 112 18.34 5.79 9.21
N ASP A 113 19.00 4.80 8.64
CA ASP A 113 19.13 4.68 7.20
C ASP A 113 17.76 4.40 6.56
N ILE A 114 16.96 3.52 7.17
CA ILE A 114 15.58 3.25 6.75
C ILE A 114 14.75 4.53 6.84
N PHE A 115 14.75 5.21 7.98
CA PHE A 115 14.02 6.46 8.20
C PHE A 115 14.40 7.53 7.17
N ASN A 116 15.69 7.76 6.97
CA ASN A 116 16.18 8.78 6.05
C ASN A 116 15.78 8.50 4.59
N GLU A 117 15.86 7.23 4.16
CA GLU A 117 15.46 6.85 2.82
C GLU A 117 13.96 7.02 2.59
N TYR A 118 13.11 6.59 3.53
CA TYR A 118 11.68 6.82 3.43
C TYR A 118 11.34 8.32 3.44
N MET A 119 11.94 9.10 4.31
CA MET A 119 11.73 10.57 4.33
C MET A 119 12.19 11.25 3.04
N ARG A 120 13.29 10.75 2.43
CA ARG A 120 13.76 11.22 1.12
C ARG A 120 12.73 10.91 0.02
N LEU A 121 12.20 9.68 -0.02
CA LEU A 121 11.20 9.24 -0.99
C LEU A 121 9.86 9.98 -0.80
N TYR A 122 9.47 10.22 0.45
CA TYR A 122 8.26 10.96 0.79
C TYR A 122 8.40 12.49 0.64
N ARG A 123 9.56 12.95 0.21
CA ARG A 123 9.87 14.38 0.03
C ARG A 123 9.64 15.22 1.27
N GLY A 124 9.79 14.65 2.45
CA GLY A 124 9.55 15.31 3.73
C GLY A 124 8.08 15.59 4.08
N HIS A 125 7.13 15.11 3.29
CA HIS A 125 5.69 15.35 3.50
C HIS A 125 5.03 14.38 4.49
N ALA A 126 5.69 13.29 4.85
CA ALA A 126 5.18 12.36 5.85
C ALA A 126 5.41 12.87 7.28
N HIS A 127 4.62 12.39 8.22
CA HIS A 127 4.81 12.70 9.65
C HIS A 127 6.04 11.95 10.19
N GLN A 128 7.07 12.68 10.55
CA GLN A 128 8.39 12.10 10.88
C GLN A 128 8.34 11.10 12.05
N SER A 129 7.54 11.35 13.09
CA SER A 129 7.42 10.40 14.21
C SER A 129 6.81 9.07 13.76
N ILE A 130 5.79 9.08 12.90
CA ILE A 130 5.16 7.87 12.38
C ILE A 130 6.13 7.09 11.48
N VAL A 131 6.89 7.77 10.62
CA VAL A 131 7.93 7.13 9.80
C VAL A 131 9.06 6.59 10.65
N ARG A 132 9.42 7.27 11.74
CA ARG A 132 10.42 6.79 12.68
C ARG A 132 9.95 5.51 13.39
N ASP A 133 8.70 5.48 13.87
CA ASP A 133 8.15 4.28 14.49
C ASP A 133 8.17 3.10 13.51
N PHE A 134 7.78 3.33 12.26
CA PHE A 134 7.87 2.31 11.21
C PHE A 134 9.32 1.81 11.02
N ALA A 135 10.31 2.68 10.99
CA ALA A 135 11.70 2.32 10.79
C ALA A 135 12.32 1.60 12.01
N THR A 136 11.90 1.96 13.23
CA THR A 136 12.55 1.51 14.47
C THR A 136 11.84 0.38 15.18
N ARG A 137 10.51 0.23 15.01
CA ARG A 137 9.70 -0.68 15.84
C ARG A 137 9.28 -1.96 15.12
N GLY A 138 9.55 -2.08 13.81
CA GLY A 138 9.07 -3.22 13.02
C GLY A 138 9.53 -4.58 13.54
N GLY A 139 10.81 -4.73 13.85
CA GLY A 139 11.35 -5.98 14.38
C GLY A 139 10.74 -6.36 15.72
N GLU A 140 10.65 -5.39 16.63
CA GLU A 140 10.03 -5.57 17.95
C GLU A 140 8.58 -6.05 17.86
N VAL A 141 7.77 -5.41 17.01
CA VAL A 141 6.35 -5.75 16.85
C VAL A 141 6.18 -7.14 16.24
N LEU A 142 6.98 -7.48 15.22
CA LEU A 142 6.92 -8.81 14.62
C LEU A 142 7.37 -9.89 15.61
N ASP A 143 8.49 -9.67 16.32
CA ASP A 143 9.00 -10.59 17.32
C ASP A 143 7.99 -10.78 18.46
N TRP A 144 7.36 -9.70 18.95
CA TRP A 144 6.32 -9.77 19.95
C TRP A 144 5.11 -10.62 19.51
N MET A 145 4.65 -10.48 18.26
CA MET A 145 3.56 -11.32 17.74
C MET A 145 3.97 -12.80 17.65
N VAL A 146 5.17 -13.05 17.12
CA VAL A 146 5.68 -14.42 16.87
C VAL A 146 6.05 -15.13 18.17
N ASP A 147 6.74 -14.45 19.07
CA ASP A 147 7.22 -15.05 20.32
C ASP A 147 6.08 -15.28 21.33
N THR A 148 4.98 -14.50 21.25
CA THR A 148 3.96 -14.49 22.29
C THR A 148 2.64 -15.11 21.86
N TYR A 149 2.19 -14.88 20.61
CA TYR A 149 0.80 -15.14 20.21
C TYR A 149 0.63 -16.05 19.01
N ILE A 150 1.56 -16.02 18.05
CA ILE A 150 1.46 -16.89 16.87
C ILE A 150 2.09 -18.25 17.22
N PRO A 151 1.35 -19.36 17.05
CA PRO A 151 1.91 -20.68 17.28
C PRO A 151 3.17 -20.93 16.45
N ALA A 152 4.22 -21.51 17.06
CA ALA A 152 5.50 -21.74 16.41
C ALA A 152 5.37 -22.56 15.11
N GLU A 153 4.45 -23.55 15.11
CA GLU A 153 4.18 -24.35 13.92
C GLU A 153 3.63 -23.55 12.74
N TYR A 154 2.94 -22.42 13.00
CA TYR A 154 2.47 -21.54 11.92
C TYR A 154 3.57 -20.62 11.42
N THR A 155 4.42 -20.17 12.33
CA THR A 155 5.63 -19.41 11.96
C THR A 155 6.53 -20.26 11.09
N ASP A 156 6.77 -21.51 11.47
CA ASP A 156 7.63 -22.44 10.73
C ASP A 156 7.03 -22.81 9.36
N ALA A 157 5.71 -23.02 9.29
CA ALA A 157 5.04 -23.44 8.06
C ALA A 157 4.79 -22.29 7.07
N TYR A 158 4.50 -21.09 7.56
CA TYR A 158 3.94 -20.02 6.71
C TYR A 158 4.76 -18.73 6.70
N ALA A 159 5.61 -18.44 7.69
CA ALA A 159 6.41 -17.22 7.69
C ALA A 159 7.62 -17.34 6.75
N LYS A 160 7.43 -16.87 5.53
CA LYS A 160 8.54 -16.76 4.56
C LYS A 160 9.21 -15.42 4.73
N THR A 161 10.46 -15.44 5.14
CA THR A 161 11.29 -14.24 5.15
C THR A 161 11.96 -14.10 3.80
N SER A 162 11.83 -12.93 3.20
CA SER A 162 12.51 -12.64 1.96
C SER A 162 14.01 -12.45 2.22
N ASN A 163 14.76 -13.51 2.13
CA ASN A 163 16.22 -13.44 2.05
C ASN A 163 16.68 -13.08 0.62
N TYR A 164 15.73 -12.94 -0.32
CA TYR A 164 15.99 -12.66 -1.74
C TYR A 164 17.20 -13.44 -2.25
N LYS A 165 17.19 -14.76 -2.03
CA LYS A 165 18.21 -15.65 -2.58
C LYS A 165 18.31 -15.44 -4.08
N GLY A 166 19.53 -15.26 -4.58
CA GLY A 166 19.79 -15.02 -5.98
C GLY A 166 19.82 -13.54 -6.40
N ASN A 167 19.65 -12.60 -5.46
CA ASN A 167 19.98 -11.19 -5.65
C ASN A 167 21.37 -10.86 -5.08
N ASP A 168 22.27 -11.80 -5.14
CA ASP A 168 23.57 -11.73 -4.45
C ASP A 168 24.50 -10.67 -5.02
N ASN A 169 24.26 -10.25 -6.26
CA ASN A 169 25.02 -9.20 -6.93
C ASN A 169 24.44 -7.79 -6.74
N PHE A 170 23.29 -7.65 -6.06
CA PHE A 170 22.70 -6.34 -5.80
C PHE A 170 23.46 -5.61 -4.69
N SER A 171 23.85 -4.36 -4.95
CA SER A 171 24.67 -3.55 -4.03
C SER A 171 23.90 -2.91 -2.87
N GLY A 172 22.58 -3.06 -2.81
CA GLY A 172 21.70 -2.37 -1.84
C GLY A 172 21.25 -0.98 -2.28
N ILE A 173 21.84 -0.43 -3.35
CA ILE A 173 21.52 0.89 -3.91
C ILE A 173 21.19 0.74 -5.38
N CYS A 174 20.10 1.35 -5.84
CA CYS A 174 19.70 1.39 -7.24
C CYS A 174 19.30 2.82 -7.60
N ALA A 175 19.94 3.40 -8.65
CA ALA A 175 19.70 4.77 -9.10
C ALA A 175 19.71 5.82 -7.96
N GLY A 176 20.59 5.65 -6.97
CA GLY A 176 20.67 6.53 -5.80
C GLY A 176 19.57 6.32 -4.77
N GLN A 177 18.86 5.22 -4.85
CA GLN A 177 17.83 4.81 -3.89
C GLN A 177 18.19 3.47 -3.25
N TYR A 178 17.88 3.34 -1.97
CA TYR A 178 18.10 2.09 -1.25
C TYR A 178 16.94 1.12 -1.47
N SER A 179 17.25 -0.17 -1.41
CA SER A 179 16.30 -1.26 -1.28
C SER A 179 16.72 -2.12 -0.10
N PHE A 180 15.81 -2.39 0.82
CA PHE A 180 16.11 -3.04 2.08
C PHE A 180 15.52 -4.44 2.15
N ARG A 181 16.23 -5.36 2.81
CA ARG A 181 15.70 -6.65 3.24
C ARG A 181 14.92 -6.46 4.53
N GLY A 182 13.77 -7.07 4.66
CA GLY A 182 12.94 -6.92 5.87
C GLY A 182 11.47 -7.25 5.65
N MET A 183 11.14 -7.98 4.57
CA MET A 183 9.79 -8.42 4.31
C MET A 183 9.56 -9.84 4.82
N THR A 184 8.45 -10.05 5.53
CA THR A 184 7.87 -11.38 5.79
C THR A 184 6.60 -11.54 4.97
N GLN A 185 6.44 -12.71 4.35
CA GLN A 185 5.19 -13.13 3.73
C GLN A 185 4.62 -14.32 4.49
N TRP A 186 3.32 -14.30 4.73
CA TRP A 186 2.62 -15.42 5.36
C TRP A 186 1.92 -16.25 4.29
N ARG A 187 2.62 -17.27 3.78
CA ARG A 187 2.15 -18.10 2.67
C ARG A 187 2.44 -19.56 2.91
N ASP A 188 1.52 -20.40 2.49
CA ASP A 188 1.77 -21.83 2.39
C ASP A 188 2.93 -22.11 1.42
N VAL A 189 3.88 -22.97 1.82
CA VAL A 189 5.10 -23.21 1.05
C VAL A 189 4.85 -23.96 -0.26
N ASP A 190 3.85 -24.81 -0.29
CA ASP A 190 3.59 -25.70 -1.43
C ASP A 190 2.60 -25.09 -2.44
N THR A 191 1.62 -24.35 -1.95
CA THR A 191 0.52 -23.81 -2.76
C THR A 191 0.62 -22.31 -3.05
N ASN A 192 1.52 -21.61 -2.35
CA ASN A 192 1.65 -20.14 -2.38
C ASN A 192 0.37 -19.37 -2.00
N VAL A 193 -0.56 -20.04 -1.34
CA VAL A 193 -1.80 -19.43 -0.85
C VAL A 193 -1.49 -18.46 0.30
N ASN A 194 -2.15 -17.31 0.31
CA ASN A 194 -2.07 -16.38 1.42
C ASN A 194 -2.65 -17.01 2.69
N MET A 195 -1.82 -17.20 3.71
CA MET A 195 -2.21 -17.78 5.00
C MET A 195 -2.42 -16.72 6.09
N TRP A 196 -2.21 -15.43 5.79
CA TRP A 196 -2.41 -14.38 6.79
C TRP A 196 -3.84 -14.31 7.35
N PRO A 197 -4.92 -14.46 6.58
CA PRO A 197 -6.26 -14.53 7.13
C PRO A 197 -6.45 -15.62 8.18
N PHE A 198 -5.72 -16.72 8.04
CA PHE A 198 -5.70 -17.81 9.02
C PHE A 198 -4.84 -17.47 10.24
N VAL A 199 -3.64 -16.90 10.01
CA VAL A 199 -2.71 -16.55 11.08
C VAL A 199 -3.27 -15.44 11.97
N ILE A 200 -3.86 -14.40 11.40
CA ILE A 200 -4.43 -13.27 12.17
C ILE A 200 -5.55 -13.74 13.12
N ARG A 201 -6.27 -14.80 12.76
CA ARG A 201 -7.30 -15.40 13.66
C ARG A 201 -6.70 -16.01 14.92
N THR A 202 -5.44 -16.43 14.89
CA THR A 202 -4.75 -16.85 16.13
C THR A 202 -4.51 -15.69 17.08
N LEU A 203 -4.25 -14.51 16.52
CA LEU A 203 -4.14 -13.28 17.29
C LEU A 203 -5.49 -12.86 17.88
N HIS A 204 -6.58 -13.02 17.12
CA HIS A 204 -7.93 -12.80 17.64
C HIS A 204 -8.26 -13.77 18.81
N THR A 205 -7.94 -15.04 18.66
CA THR A 205 -8.12 -16.04 19.73
C THR A 205 -7.28 -15.70 20.97
N ALA A 206 -6.05 -15.26 20.78
CA ALA A 206 -5.21 -14.80 21.88
C ALA A 206 -5.78 -13.56 22.57
N PHE A 207 -6.31 -12.60 21.81
CA PHE A 207 -6.99 -11.43 22.35
C PHE A 207 -8.21 -11.80 23.22
N GLU A 208 -9.07 -12.73 22.76
CA GLU A 208 -10.18 -13.24 23.54
C GLU A 208 -9.70 -14.00 24.79
N GLY A 209 -8.56 -14.73 24.67
CA GLY A 209 -7.91 -15.41 25.80
C GLY A 209 -7.38 -14.45 26.87
N LEU A 210 -7.08 -13.21 26.52
CA LEU A 210 -6.74 -12.11 27.46
C LEU A 210 -7.98 -11.43 28.06
N GLY A 211 -9.19 -11.88 27.72
CA GLY A 211 -10.45 -11.31 28.18
C GLY A 211 -11.00 -10.18 27.30
N GLY A 212 -10.44 -10.00 26.12
CA GLY A 212 -10.99 -9.12 25.09
C GLY A 212 -12.28 -9.66 24.49
N GLU A 213 -13.10 -8.78 23.95
CA GLU A 213 -14.37 -9.12 23.28
C GLU A 213 -14.32 -8.68 21.83
N ILE A 214 -14.58 -9.60 20.87
CA ILE A 214 -14.74 -9.26 19.45
C ILE A 214 -16.21 -9.25 19.09
N ARG A 215 -16.66 -8.15 18.50
CA ARG A 215 -18.01 -7.98 17.97
C ARG A 215 -18.00 -8.04 16.46
N TRP A 216 -18.28 -9.21 15.93
CA TRP A 216 -18.38 -9.48 14.50
C TRP A 216 -19.71 -8.96 13.93
N GLY A 217 -19.71 -8.46 12.69
CA GLY A 217 -20.89 -7.90 12.04
C GLY A 217 -21.30 -6.52 12.55
N TYR A 218 -20.39 -5.80 13.24
CA TYR A 218 -20.60 -4.46 13.78
C TYR A 218 -19.98 -3.41 12.90
N GLN A 219 -20.77 -2.82 12.01
CA GLN A 219 -20.34 -1.73 11.13
C GLN A 219 -20.33 -0.39 11.89
N GLY A 220 -19.17 0.25 12.01
CA GLY A 220 -19.06 1.59 12.60
C GLY A 220 -19.78 2.64 11.75
N ILE A 221 -20.69 3.41 12.38
CA ILE A 221 -21.51 4.42 11.70
C ILE A 221 -21.13 5.83 12.13
N GLU A 222 -21.01 6.11 13.43
CA GLU A 222 -20.64 7.42 13.96
C GLU A 222 -19.88 7.30 15.28
N LEU A 223 -19.12 8.35 15.62
CA LEU A 223 -18.51 8.51 16.94
C LEU A 223 -19.45 9.29 17.87
N VAL A 224 -19.44 8.92 19.14
CA VAL A 224 -20.16 9.64 20.20
C VAL A 224 -19.26 10.72 20.75
N GLY A 225 -19.66 11.97 20.65
CA GLY A 225 -18.83 13.15 21.01
C GLY A 225 -18.11 13.75 19.80
N GLY A 226 -17.01 14.43 20.03
CA GLY A 226 -16.30 15.24 19.05
C GLY A 226 -16.79 16.69 18.98
N ASN A 227 -16.22 17.48 18.05
CA ASN A 227 -16.56 18.90 17.87
C ASN A 227 -16.39 19.76 19.14
N GLY A 228 -15.31 19.52 19.88
CA GLY A 228 -14.98 20.22 21.12
C GLY A 228 -15.30 19.41 22.38
N GLU A 229 -16.00 18.30 22.27
CA GLU A 229 -16.24 17.35 23.35
C GLU A 229 -15.34 16.12 23.19
N ALA A 230 -15.05 15.42 24.29
CA ALA A 230 -14.33 14.15 24.23
C ALA A 230 -15.14 13.10 23.44
N VAL A 231 -14.44 12.28 22.67
CA VAL A 231 -15.04 11.09 22.06
C VAL A 231 -15.15 9.99 23.14
N THR A 232 -16.37 9.53 23.39
CA THR A 232 -16.71 8.61 24.49
C THR A 232 -17.32 7.30 24.04
N GLY A 233 -17.24 6.98 22.75
CA GLY A 233 -17.77 5.74 22.19
C GLY A 233 -18.05 5.83 20.70
N ALA A 234 -18.76 4.83 20.21
CA ALA A 234 -19.25 4.79 18.83
C ALA A 234 -20.60 4.10 18.73
N VAL A 235 -21.33 4.43 17.65
CA VAL A 235 -22.56 3.75 17.26
C VAL A 235 -22.24 2.83 16.07
N PHE A 236 -22.73 1.62 16.18
CA PHE A 236 -22.61 0.57 15.19
C PHE A 236 -23.97 0.18 14.63
N LYS A 237 -23.97 -0.30 13.41
CA LYS A 237 -25.09 -1.08 12.86
C LYS A 237 -24.72 -2.55 12.94
N ASP A 238 -25.51 -3.35 13.66
CA ASP A 238 -25.29 -4.78 13.75
C ASP A 238 -25.81 -5.52 12.51
N ILE A 239 -25.59 -6.85 12.47
CA ILE A 239 -25.98 -7.69 11.34
C ILE A 239 -27.51 -7.71 11.11
N ASP A 240 -28.31 -7.47 12.16
CA ASP A 240 -29.77 -7.40 12.07
C ASP A 240 -30.26 -6.01 11.65
N GLY A 241 -29.35 -5.07 11.51
CA GLY A 241 -29.64 -3.69 11.12
C GLY A 241 -30.01 -2.76 12.27
N ALA A 242 -29.90 -3.21 13.52
CA ALA A 242 -30.15 -2.40 14.70
C ALA A 242 -28.94 -1.51 15.02
N TYR A 243 -29.22 -0.31 15.57
CA TYR A 243 -28.16 0.60 15.99
C TYR A 243 -27.79 0.34 17.46
N LYS A 244 -26.51 0.10 17.70
CA LYS A 244 -25.93 -0.26 19.00
C LYS A 244 -24.86 0.74 19.39
N GLN A 245 -24.94 1.31 20.59
CA GLN A 245 -23.93 2.23 21.11
C GLN A 245 -23.03 1.52 22.10
N VAL A 246 -21.72 1.58 21.87
CA VAL A 246 -20.69 1.11 22.80
C VAL A 246 -19.99 2.32 23.39
N ASN A 247 -20.00 2.44 24.72
CA ASN A 247 -19.32 3.50 25.44
C ASN A 247 -17.87 3.11 25.76
N ALA A 248 -16.93 4.06 25.67
CA ALA A 248 -15.50 3.83 25.95
C ALA A 248 -14.84 5.07 26.51
N LYS A 249 -13.72 4.89 27.23
CA LYS A 249 -12.86 6.02 27.63
C LYS A 249 -12.04 6.54 26.46
N VAL A 250 -11.66 5.64 25.54
CA VAL A 250 -10.86 5.92 24.36
C VAL A 250 -11.37 5.09 23.18
N VAL A 251 -11.37 5.68 21.98
CA VAL A 251 -11.66 5.00 20.73
C VAL A 251 -10.42 5.03 19.83
N ILE A 252 -10.03 3.87 19.28
CA ILE A 252 -9.00 3.76 18.24
C ILE A 252 -9.68 3.39 16.93
N CYS A 253 -9.65 4.28 15.94
CA CYS A 253 -10.22 4.05 14.62
C CYS A 253 -9.21 3.32 13.72
N CYS A 254 -9.54 2.07 13.37
CA CYS A 254 -8.75 1.17 12.52
C CYS A 254 -9.59 0.59 11.37
N ALA A 255 -10.63 1.30 10.93
CA ALA A 255 -11.66 0.80 10.01
C ALA A 255 -11.20 0.74 8.53
N GLY A 256 -9.90 0.84 8.27
CA GLY A 256 -9.35 0.69 6.93
C GLY A 256 -9.49 1.94 6.05
N ASP A 257 -9.38 1.73 4.73
CA ASP A 257 -9.40 2.80 3.74
C ASP A 257 -10.76 2.95 3.03
N PHE A 258 -10.76 3.66 1.91
CA PHE A 258 -11.93 3.96 1.08
C PHE A 258 -11.87 3.34 -0.33
N GLY A 259 -11.09 2.27 -0.52
CA GLY A 259 -10.89 1.64 -1.83
C GLY A 259 -12.17 1.20 -2.51
N GLY A 260 -13.20 0.81 -1.75
CA GLY A 260 -14.53 0.46 -2.25
C GLY A 260 -15.47 1.65 -2.50
N ASN A 261 -15.04 2.89 -2.18
CA ASN A 261 -15.85 4.10 -2.36
C ASN A 261 -15.33 4.91 -3.56
N PRO A 262 -15.97 4.84 -4.74
CA PRO A 262 -15.48 5.50 -5.94
C PRO A 262 -15.47 7.03 -5.82
N ASP A 263 -16.39 7.63 -5.08
CA ASP A 263 -16.45 9.09 -4.92
C ASP A 263 -15.27 9.59 -4.07
N MET A 264 -14.96 8.90 -2.97
CA MET A 264 -13.77 9.20 -2.17
C MET A 264 -12.49 8.97 -2.97
N ARG A 265 -12.41 7.92 -3.78
CA ARG A 265 -11.24 7.67 -4.63
C ARG A 265 -11.02 8.76 -5.66
N LEU A 266 -12.06 9.21 -6.34
CA LEU A 266 -11.97 10.30 -7.32
C LEU A 266 -11.65 11.65 -6.69
N ASP A 267 -12.07 11.89 -5.46
CA ASP A 267 -11.81 13.15 -4.75
C ASP A 267 -10.45 13.15 -4.06
N LEU A 268 -10.11 12.08 -3.34
CA LEU A 268 -8.94 12.04 -2.45
C LEU A 268 -7.67 11.50 -3.12
N SER A 269 -7.76 10.81 -4.26
CA SER A 269 -6.62 10.33 -5.03
C SER A 269 -6.45 11.12 -6.31
N ASP A 270 -5.53 12.07 -6.33
CA ASP A 270 -5.21 12.87 -7.52
C ASP A 270 -4.79 11.98 -8.69
N GLN A 271 -4.01 10.95 -8.43
CA GLN A 271 -3.56 10.01 -9.45
C GLN A 271 -4.75 9.26 -10.07
N MET A 272 -5.66 8.72 -9.25
CA MET A 272 -6.83 7.99 -9.75
C MET A 272 -7.73 8.90 -10.58
N ARG A 273 -7.98 10.11 -10.12
CA ARG A 273 -8.79 11.09 -10.83
C ARG A 273 -8.16 11.42 -12.20
N ASN A 274 -6.87 11.67 -12.25
CA ASN A 274 -6.16 12.01 -13.49
C ASN A 274 -6.16 10.84 -14.46
N LEU A 275 -5.87 9.63 -14.00
CA LEU A 275 -5.91 8.43 -14.84
C LEU A 275 -7.32 8.13 -15.33
N ALA A 276 -8.33 8.20 -14.47
CA ALA A 276 -9.73 8.02 -14.86
C ALA A 276 -10.15 9.02 -15.96
N TRP A 277 -9.76 10.28 -15.80
CA TRP A 277 -10.04 11.32 -16.79
C TRP A 277 -9.29 11.07 -18.10
N SER A 278 -8.00 10.77 -18.05
CA SER A 278 -7.17 10.53 -19.25
C SER A 278 -7.64 9.34 -20.08
N PHE A 279 -8.16 8.30 -19.44
CA PHE A 279 -8.65 7.10 -20.10
C PHE A 279 -10.18 7.02 -20.25
N GLY A 280 -10.89 8.10 -19.92
CA GLY A 280 -12.36 8.15 -20.03
C GLY A 280 -13.08 7.14 -19.14
N LYS A 281 -12.48 6.80 -17.99
CA LYS A 281 -13.07 5.88 -17.01
C LYS A 281 -14.16 6.58 -16.20
N ASP A 282 -15.23 5.86 -15.95
CA ASP A 282 -16.32 6.38 -15.14
C ASP A 282 -16.15 6.03 -13.65
N ARG A 283 -17.14 6.43 -12.85
CA ARG A 283 -17.17 6.21 -11.41
C ARG A 283 -17.10 4.72 -11.03
N THR A 284 -17.71 3.84 -11.81
CA THR A 284 -17.74 2.41 -11.53
C THR A 284 -16.42 1.73 -11.86
N ASP A 285 -15.72 2.22 -12.87
CA ASP A 285 -14.40 1.71 -13.26
C ASP A 285 -13.32 1.94 -12.21
N VAL A 286 -13.46 2.98 -11.37
CA VAL A 286 -12.48 3.32 -10.33
C VAL A 286 -12.79 2.70 -8.97
N ALA A 287 -13.92 2.02 -8.80
CA ALA A 287 -14.21 1.26 -7.60
C ALA A 287 -13.19 0.13 -7.41
N SER A 288 -12.80 -0.12 -6.18
CA SER A 288 -11.94 -1.28 -5.89
C SER A 288 -12.68 -2.57 -6.17
N THR A 289 -12.01 -3.52 -6.80
CA THR A 289 -12.49 -4.89 -6.95
C THR A 289 -12.16 -5.75 -5.71
N MET A 290 -11.37 -5.21 -4.80
CA MET A 290 -11.03 -5.88 -3.56
C MET A 290 -12.10 -5.62 -2.51
N GLY A 291 -12.73 -6.68 -2.02
CA GLY A 291 -13.76 -6.67 -0.98
C GLY A 291 -13.31 -6.04 0.35
N MET A 292 -13.76 -6.56 1.47
CA MET A 292 -13.40 -6.16 2.84
C MET A 292 -14.07 -4.84 3.33
N GLY A 293 -15.24 -4.47 2.79
CA GLY A 293 -16.04 -3.37 3.31
C GLY A 293 -15.35 -2.00 3.36
N ARG A 294 -14.36 -1.75 2.53
CA ARG A 294 -13.49 -0.57 2.49
C ARG A 294 -14.21 0.65 1.92
N ASP A 295 -15.18 1.16 2.66
CA ASP A 295 -16.11 2.22 2.25
C ASP A 295 -15.74 3.63 2.73
N GLY A 296 -14.65 3.77 3.50
CA GLY A 296 -14.22 5.02 4.10
C GLY A 296 -15.03 5.47 5.31
N SER A 297 -15.83 4.58 5.92
CA SER A 297 -16.65 4.90 7.10
C SER A 297 -15.81 5.43 8.26
N GLY A 298 -14.65 4.84 8.57
CA GLY A 298 -13.76 5.32 9.62
C GLY A 298 -13.30 6.76 9.42
N ILE A 299 -12.95 7.13 8.18
CA ILE A 299 -12.57 8.50 7.86
C ILE A 299 -13.76 9.45 8.03
N ARG A 300 -14.95 9.08 7.53
CA ARG A 300 -16.17 9.89 7.67
C ARG A 300 -16.54 10.11 9.13
N MET A 301 -16.50 9.05 9.96
CA MET A 301 -16.76 9.16 11.40
C MET A 301 -15.82 10.15 12.09
N CYS A 302 -14.53 10.09 11.79
CA CYS A 302 -13.56 11.04 12.33
C CYS A 302 -13.82 12.49 11.85
N LEU A 303 -14.17 12.68 10.57
CA LEU A 303 -14.48 14.00 10.02
C LEU A 303 -15.73 14.60 10.65
N TRP A 304 -16.77 13.81 10.88
CA TRP A 304 -17.98 14.27 11.59
C TRP A 304 -17.70 14.62 13.07
N ALA A 305 -16.66 14.03 13.67
CA ALA A 305 -16.19 14.41 15.00
C ALA A 305 -15.29 15.66 15.00
N GLY A 306 -15.06 16.27 13.83
CA GLY A 306 -14.27 17.50 13.68
C GLY A 306 -12.82 17.28 13.24
N ALA A 307 -12.43 16.07 12.91
CA ALA A 307 -11.09 15.79 12.40
C ALA A 307 -10.78 16.52 11.09
N THR A 308 -9.50 16.67 10.79
CA THR A 308 -9.03 17.21 9.52
C THR A 308 -8.33 16.13 8.69
N MET A 309 -8.55 16.15 7.38
CA MET A 309 -7.82 15.31 6.43
C MET A 309 -6.39 15.80 6.24
N GLU A 310 -5.48 14.88 5.93
CA GLU A 310 -4.16 15.26 5.42
C GLU A 310 -4.27 16.06 4.13
N GLY A 311 -3.31 16.99 3.95
CA GLY A 311 -3.24 17.83 2.74
C GLY A 311 -2.82 17.03 1.51
N GLY A 312 -3.15 17.55 0.33
CA GLY A 312 -2.66 17.01 -0.94
C GLY A 312 -1.31 17.62 -1.37
N PRO A 313 -0.62 17.02 -2.36
CA PRO A 313 -0.98 15.75 -3.00
C PRO A 313 -0.86 14.57 -2.04
N ARG A 314 -1.69 13.56 -2.23
CA ARG A 314 -1.74 12.37 -1.36
C ARG A 314 -1.15 11.16 -2.05
N ALA A 315 -0.50 10.30 -1.27
CA ALA A 315 0.02 9.05 -1.78
C ALA A 315 -1.13 8.14 -2.22
N GLY A 316 -1.08 7.71 -3.49
CA GLY A 316 -1.94 6.63 -3.97
C GLY A 316 -1.14 5.33 -4.02
N GLN A 317 -1.70 4.24 -3.55
CA GLN A 317 -1.17 2.94 -3.94
C GLN A 317 -1.86 2.53 -5.21
N ALA A 318 -1.17 2.78 -6.26
CA ALA A 318 -1.23 2.05 -7.49
C ALA A 318 -2.54 1.93 -8.21
N ALA A 319 -3.15 3.00 -8.50
CA ALA A 319 -3.81 3.04 -9.78
C ALA A 319 -2.72 2.80 -10.83
N GLY A 320 -2.73 1.65 -11.45
CA GLY A 320 -1.87 1.35 -12.57
C GLY A 320 -0.38 1.11 -12.29
N ILE A 321 0.04 0.84 -11.07
CA ILE A 321 1.42 0.47 -10.75
C ILE A 321 1.87 -0.79 -11.45
N ASN A 322 0.98 -1.69 -11.65
CA ASN A 322 1.29 -2.96 -12.29
C ASN A 322 1.44 -2.80 -13.81
N GLY A 323 1.71 -1.58 -14.24
CA GLY A 323 1.57 -1.17 -15.60
C GLY A 323 2.65 -1.54 -16.53
N VAL A 324 3.83 -1.75 -16.04
CA VAL A 324 4.89 -2.21 -16.92
C VAL A 324 4.82 -3.73 -16.99
N PRO A 325 4.55 -4.30 -18.16
CA PRO A 325 4.64 -5.72 -18.35
C PRO A 325 6.08 -6.15 -18.08
N GLY A 326 6.30 -7.07 -17.24
CA GLY A 326 7.63 -7.50 -16.77
C GLY A 326 7.49 -8.20 -15.45
N PHE A 327 6.28 -8.14 -14.91
CA PHE A 327 5.90 -8.78 -13.66
C PHE A 327 6.12 -10.30 -13.68
N ALA A 328 6.01 -10.92 -14.84
CA ALA A 328 6.29 -12.34 -15.01
C ALA A 328 7.74 -12.67 -14.63
N PHE A 329 8.67 -11.75 -14.91
CA PHE A 329 10.09 -11.92 -14.62
C PHE A 329 10.55 -11.16 -13.37
N GLY A 330 9.91 -10.02 -13.04
CA GLY A 330 10.39 -9.05 -12.09
C GLY A 330 11.74 -8.46 -12.50
N GLY A 331 11.89 -7.18 -12.63
CA GLY A 331 13.19 -6.62 -12.94
C GLY A 331 13.14 -5.28 -13.67
N ALA A 332 14.28 -4.58 -13.72
CA ALA A 332 14.44 -3.32 -14.45
C ALA A 332 14.80 -3.59 -15.91
N TRP A 333 13.96 -4.31 -16.63
CA TRP A 333 14.11 -4.55 -18.06
C TRP A 333 13.81 -3.29 -18.84
N PRO A 334 14.51 -3.02 -19.97
CA PRO A 334 14.18 -1.89 -20.81
C PRO A 334 12.72 -1.97 -21.28
N CYS A 335 12.03 -0.83 -21.18
CA CYS A 335 10.61 -0.69 -21.51
C CYS A 335 10.43 0.24 -22.69
N PHE A 336 9.67 -0.22 -23.68
CA PHE A 336 9.41 0.47 -24.93
C PHE A 336 7.94 0.87 -25.03
N GLY A 337 7.70 2.08 -25.51
CA GLY A 337 6.37 2.59 -25.80
C GLY A 337 5.80 2.10 -27.13
N GLY A 338 4.59 2.55 -27.47
CA GLY A 338 3.94 2.20 -28.73
C GLY A 338 4.64 2.67 -29.99
N ASP A 339 5.55 3.63 -29.87
CA ASP A 339 6.42 4.10 -30.97
C ASP A 339 7.72 3.31 -31.12
N GLY A 340 7.93 2.30 -30.27
CA GLY A 340 9.11 1.45 -30.26
C GLY A 340 10.33 2.04 -29.57
N LYS A 341 10.19 3.15 -28.83
CA LYS A 341 11.31 3.79 -28.12
C LYS A 341 11.22 3.60 -26.62
N ARG A 342 12.36 3.55 -25.95
CA ARG A 342 12.44 3.70 -24.50
C ARG A 342 11.98 5.11 -24.10
N PHE A 343 11.35 5.23 -22.94
CA PHE A 343 10.74 6.49 -22.49
C PHE A 343 10.99 6.78 -21.00
N MET A 344 11.77 5.97 -20.30
CA MET A 344 11.99 6.13 -18.86
C MET A 344 13.27 5.47 -18.36
N ASN A 345 13.60 5.74 -17.11
CA ASN A 345 14.58 4.99 -16.31
C ASN A 345 13.88 3.86 -15.58
N GLU A 346 14.07 2.65 -16.01
CA GLU A 346 13.40 1.46 -15.46
C GLU A 346 13.87 1.11 -14.04
N SER A 347 15.05 1.57 -13.62
CA SER A 347 15.53 1.39 -12.25
C SER A 347 14.68 2.11 -11.21
N LEU A 348 13.92 3.13 -11.62
CA LEU A 348 13.09 3.94 -10.71
C LEU A 348 11.69 3.36 -10.47
N ILE A 349 11.25 2.39 -11.26
CA ILE A 349 9.88 1.81 -11.16
C ILE A 349 9.63 1.22 -9.78
N LYS A 350 10.62 0.58 -9.19
CA LYS A 350 10.53 -0.15 -7.92
C LYS A 350 10.19 0.72 -6.71
N HIS A 351 10.13 2.02 -6.89
CA HIS A 351 9.93 2.97 -5.79
C HIS A 351 8.57 3.68 -5.84
N GLY A 352 7.60 3.12 -6.57
CA GLY A 352 6.22 3.60 -6.56
C GLY A 352 5.97 4.86 -7.40
N SER A 353 6.87 5.21 -8.31
CA SER A 353 6.66 6.33 -9.23
C SER A 353 5.86 5.88 -10.46
N ASN A 354 4.61 6.32 -10.58
CA ASN A 354 3.74 6.00 -11.72
C ASN A 354 3.56 7.18 -12.69
N GLY A 355 4.28 8.26 -12.46
CA GLY A 355 4.21 9.45 -13.32
C GLY A 355 4.59 9.20 -14.78
N TYR A 356 5.30 8.11 -15.08
CA TYR A 356 5.66 7.75 -16.45
C TYR A 356 4.46 7.39 -17.32
N LEU A 357 3.36 6.88 -16.75
CA LEU A 357 2.15 6.58 -17.51
C LEU A 357 1.49 7.85 -18.06
N ASP A 358 1.61 8.97 -17.34
CA ASP A 358 1.07 10.26 -17.77
C ASP A 358 1.84 10.86 -18.97
N MET A 359 3.03 10.31 -19.27
CA MET A 359 3.86 10.75 -20.40
C MET A 359 3.51 10.04 -21.70
N LEU A 360 2.74 8.97 -21.63
CA LEU A 360 2.39 8.16 -22.80
C LEU A 360 0.99 8.50 -23.30
N PRO A 361 0.75 8.40 -24.63
CA PRO A 361 -0.60 8.46 -25.15
C PRO A 361 -1.52 7.44 -24.48
N ALA A 362 -2.79 7.80 -24.31
CA ALA A 362 -3.80 6.85 -23.86
C ALA A 362 -3.82 5.62 -24.78
N ASP A 363 -3.96 4.44 -24.20
CA ASP A 363 -3.94 3.15 -24.92
C ASP A 363 -2.62 2.84 -25.64
N SER A 364 -1.51 3.46 -25.22
CA SER A 364 -0.19 3.14 -25.74
C SER A 364 0.24 1.72 -25.37
N LEU A 365 0.92 1.06 -26.28
CA LEU A 365 1.59 -0.20 -26.02
C LEU A 365 2.76 0.03 -25.05
N LEU A 366 2.94 -0.90 -24.12
CA LEU A 366 4.08 -1.02 -23.21
C LEU A 366 4.71 -2.39 -23.40
N VAL A 367 5.99 -2.45 -23.66
CA VAL A 367 6.72 -3.69 -23.92
C VAL A 367 7.98 -3.74 -23.10
N ASN A 368 8.13 -4.75 -22.24
CA ASN A 368 9.41 -5.09 -21.62
C ASN A 368 10.10 -6.19 -22.39
N VAL A 369 11.41 -6.12 -22.52
CA VAL A 369 12.22 -7.07 -23.28
C VAL A 369 13.43 -7.53 -22.48
N THR A 370 13.73 -8.81 -22.56
CA THR A 370 14.96 -9.42 -22.05
C THR A 370 15.43 -10.50 -23.03
N ASP A 371 16.54 -11.16 -22.71
CA ASP A 371 17.11 -12.23 -23.51
C ASP A 371 17.33 -13.52 -22.70
N SER A 372 18.03 -14.48 -23.27
CA SER A 372 18.30 -15.79 -22.63
C SER A 372 19.04 -15.71 -21.30
N ASN A 373 19.67 -14.57 -20.97
CA ASN A 373 20.43 -14.37 -19.73
C ASN A 373 19.57 -13.80 -18.58
N TRP A 374 18.25 -13.73 -18.75
CA TRP A 374 17.29 -13.12 -17.81
C TRP A 374 17.52 -13.51 -16.35
N GLU A 375 17.86 -14.76 -16.06
CA GLU A 375 18.07 -15.26 -14.70
C GLU A 375 19.32 -14.64 -14.05
N THR A 376 20.40 -14.53 -14.83
CA THR A 376 21.62 -13.83 -14.36
C THR A 376 21.33 -12.38 -14.05
N TYR A 377 20.58 -11.70 -14.90
CA TYR A 377 20.23 -10.28 -14.72
C TYR A 377 19.38 -10.05 -13.46
N LEU A 378 18.50 -10.99 -13.10
CA LEU A 378 17.73 -10.91 -11.87
C LEU A 378 18.60 -10.88 -10.61
N SER A 379 19.81 -11.43 -10.62
CA SER A 379 20.71 -11.41 -9.45
C SER A 379 21.17 -10.00 -9.07
N TYR A 380 21.06 -9.03 -9.98
CA TYR A 380 21.42 -7.63 -9.77
C TYR A 380 20.22 -6.75 -9.42
N GLN A 381 19.04 -7.31 -9.38
CA GLN A 381 17.82 -6.54 -9.09
C GLN A 381 17.67 -6.27 -7.59
N GLY A 382 17.09 -5.13 -7.26
CA GLY A 382 16.81 -4.74 -5.88
C GLY A 382 15.76 -5.64 -5.20
N TYR A 383 15.60 -5.46 -3.91
CA TYR A 383 14.68 -6.22 -3.05
C TYR A 383 13.23 -5.69 -3.09
N GLY A 384 12.92 -4.78 -4.00
CA GLY A 384 11.61 -4.13 -4.08
C GLY A 384 10.47 -5.06 -4.50
N HIS A 385 9.28 -4.55 -4.42
CA HIS A 385 8.03 -5.29 -4.62
C HIS A 385 7.86 -5.90 -6.01
N GLU A 386 8.49 -5.31 -7.02
CA GLU A 386 8.34 -5.72 -8.42
C GLU A 386 9.41 -6.72 -8.87
N THR A 387 10.29 -7.14 -7.98
CA THR A 387 11.24 -8.21 -8.28
C THR A 387 10.58 -9.57 -8.07
N MET A 388 11.02 -10.56 -8.84
CA MET A 388 10.64 -11.94 -8.59
C MET A 388 11.03 -12.30 -7.15
N ASP A 389 10.07 -12.76 -6.37
CA ASP A 389 10.35 -13.29 -5.05
C ASP A 389 11.07 -14.63 -5.20
N ARG A 390 12.39 -14.58 -5.04
CA ARG A 390 13.27 -15.75 -5.10
C ARG A 390 13.43 -16.43 -3.74
N SER A 391 12.71 -15.96 -2.72
CA SER A 391 12.71 -16.59 -1.40
C SER A 391 12.00 -17.94 -1.39
N SER A 392 11.14 -18.21 -2.38
CA SER A 392 10.52 -19.51 -2.56
C SER A 392 11.16 -20.26 -3.73
N ASP A 393 11.93 -21.26 -3.41
CA ASP A 393 12.69 -22.05 -4.40
C ASP A 393 11.79 -22.63 -5.49
N TYR A 394 10.55 -23.05 -5.15
CA TYR A 394 9.62 -23.63 -6.12
C TYR A 394 9.13 -22.63 -7.17
N MET A 395 8.90 -21.36 -6.80
CA MET A 395 8.49 -20.33 -7.79
C MET A 395 9.60 -20.06 -8.78
N VAL A 396 10.85 -20.08 -8.34
CA VAL A 396 12.01 -19.93 -9.23
C VAL A 396 12.15 -21.13 -10.13
N GLU A 397 11.99 -22.35 -9.60
CA GLU A 397 12.02 -23.58 -10.40
C GLU A 397 10.90 -23.63 -11.44
N GLU A 398 9.66 -23.23 -11.07
CA GLU A 398 8.55 -23.17 -12.02
C GLU A 398 8.85 -22.20 -13.18
N VAL A 399 9.30 -20.99 -12.87
CA VAL A 399 9.65 -20.00 -13.90
C VAL A 399 10.81 -20.51 -14.75
N ARG A 400 11.85 -21.05 -14.14
CA ARG A 400 13.02 -21.60 -14.84
C ARG A 400 12.63 -22.73 -15.79
N GLU A 401 11.78 -23.66 -15.35
CA GLU A 401 11.31 -24.78 -16.16
C GLU A 401 10.45 -24.28 -17.34
N ASN A 402 9.51 -23.37 -17.10
CA ASN A 402 8.66 -22.82 -18.14
C ASN A 402 9.45 -21.96 -19.13
N MET A 403 10.39 -21.16 -18.66
CA MET A 403 11.27 -20.37 -19.54
C MET A 403 12.20 -21.24 -20.38
N LYS A 404 12.67 -22.37 -19.84
CA LYS A 404 13.48 -23.34 -20.58
C LYS A 404 12.68 -24.05 -21.67
N ASN A 405 11.39 -24.31 -21.40
CA ASN A 405 10.46 -24.94 -22.33
C ASN A 405 9.65 -23.94 -23.14
N TYR A 406 10.18 -22.77 -23.39
CA TYR A 406 9.49 -21.69 -24.11
C TYR A 406 8.98 -22.14 -25.48
N VAL A 407 7.92 -21.48 -25.93
CA VAL A 407 7.36 -21.65 -27.27
C VAL A 407 7.39 -20.31 -27.97
N THR A 408 7.94 -20.28 -29.16
CA THR A 408 7.96 -19.08 -30.00
C THR A 408 6.59 -18.84 -30.63
N GLY A 409 6.20 -17.58 -30.78
CA GLY A 409 5.00 -17.17 -31.52
C GLY A 409 4.04 -16.28 -30.74
N ALA A 410 2.96 -15.90 -31.44
CA ALA A 410 2.02 -14.87 -30.97
C ALA A 410 1.09 -15.32 -29.82
N ASP A 411 0.99 -16.62 -29.54
CA ASP A 411 0.15 -17.11 -28.46
C ASP A 411 0.79 -16.93 -27.07
N GLY A 412 2.13 -16.82 -27.04
CA GLY A 412 2.89 -16.74 -25.81
C GLY A 412 2.75 -18.00 -24.93
N PHE A 413 3.38 -17.99 -23.77
CA PHE A 413 3.31 -19.07 -22.79
C PHE A 413 3.23 -18.51 -21.37
N ASP A 414 2.64 -19.26 -20.45
CA ASP A 414 2.55 -18.88 -19.05
C ASP A 414 3.81 -19.32 -18.32
N VAL A 415 4.50 -18.39 -17.66
CA VAL A 415 5.70 -18.70 -16.87
C VAL A 415 5.38 -19.10 -15.43
N ARG A 416 4.13 -18.90 -14.99
CA ARG A 416 3.62 -19.29 -13.67
C ARG A 416 2.21 -19.83 -13.79
N ALA A 417 1.89 -20.90 -13.05
CA ALA A 417 0.53 -21.41 -12.93
C ALA A 417 -0.37 -20.43 -12.15
N PHE A 418 0.21 -19.69 -11.21
CA PHE A 418 -0.49 -18.68 -10.42
C PHE A 418 0.05 -17.28 -10.73
N ALA A 419 -0.80 -16.45 -11.34
CA ALA A 419 -0.58 -15.03 -11.47
C ALA A 419 -1.47 -14.28 -10.46
N ARG A 420 -0.86 -13.56 -9.53
CA ARG A 420 -1.57 -12.81 -8.48
C ARG A 420 -2.57 -11.79 -9.02
N PHE A 421 -2.33 -11.27 -10.23
CA PHE A 421 -3.09 -10.18 -10.84
C PHE A 421 -3.82 -10.54 -12.12
N GLY A 422 -3.88 -11.82 -12.47
CA GLY A 422 -4.52 -12.31 -13.70
C GLY A 422 -3.54 -13.04 -14.62
N LYS A 423 -4.09 -13.92 -15.49
CA LYS A 423 -3.25 -14.75 -16.37
C LYS A 423 -2.41 -13.95 -17.37
N GLU A 424 -2.89 -12.78 -17.79
CA GLU A 424 -2.17 -11.89 -18.69
C GLU A 424 -0.83 -11.39 -18.13
N TYR A 425 -0.67 -11.35 -16.81
CA TYR A 425 0.58 -10.94 -16.15
C TYR A 425 1.60 -12.05 -16.00
N SER A 426 1.23 -13.30 -16.26
CA SER A 426 2.16 -14.43 -16.31
C SER A 426 2.64 -14.76 -17.71
N LYS A 427 2.06 -14.13 -18.72
CA LYS A 427 2.29 -14.46 -20.11
C LYS A 427 3.58 -13.81 -20.63
N VAL A 428 4.39 -14.63 -21.26
CA VAL A 428 5.64 -14.25 -21.92
C VAL A 428 5.60 -14.68 -23.37
N TYR A 429 6.23 -13.91 -24.22
CA TYR A 429 6.34 -14.15 -25.65
C TYR A 429 7.80 -14.34 -26.01
N ALA A 430 8.11 -15.33 -26.82
CA ALA A 430 9.47 -15.66 -27.20
C ALA A 430 9.65 -15.65 -28.71
N ALA A 431 10.84 -15.25 -29.16
CA ALA A 431 11.26 -15.31 -30.55
C ALA A 431 12.77 -15.58 -30.65
N GLU A 432 13.22 -16.12 -31.78
CA GLU A 432 14.64 -16.34 -32.06
C GLU A 432 15.34 -15.08 -32.57
N THR A 433 14.57 -14.10 -33.03
CA THR A 433 15.08 -12.81 -33.49
C THR A 433 14.28 -11.65 -32.91
N LEU A 434 14.94 -10.50 -32.75
CA LEU A 434 14.26 -9.25 -32.34
C LEU A 434 13.24 -8.77 -33.39
N ASP A 435 13.47 -9.08 -34.66
CA ASP A 435 12.53 -8.76 -35.75
C ASP A 435 11.22 -9.52 -35.61
N GLU A 436 11.28 -10.84 -35.33
CA GLU A 436 10.10 -11.67 -35.03
C GLU A 436 9.42 -11.24 -33.73
N LEU A 437 10.21 -10.92 -32.68
CA LEU A 437 9.65 -10.44 -31.42
C LEU A 437 8.87 -9.14 -31.62
N ALA A 438 9.38 -8.22 -32.43
CA ALA A 438 8.69 -6.98 -32.76
C ALA A 438 7.33 -7.22 -33.43
N ASP A 439 7.25 -8.19 -34.34
CA ASP A 439 5.98 -8.58 -34.98
C ASP A 439 5.00 -9.18 -33.97
N ILE A 440 5.49 -10.06 -33.09
CA ILE A 440 4.69 -10.72 -32.04
C ILE A 440 4.04 -9.71 -31.10
N VAL A 441 4.79 -8.70 -30.65
CA VAL A 441 4.28 -7.66 -29.73
C VAL A 441 3.44 -6.60 -30.44
N GLY A 442 3.37 -6.62 -31.77
CA GLY A 442 2.49 -5.78 -32.57
C GLY A 442 3.15 -4.50 -33.11
N TYR A 443 4.47 -4.39 -33.11
CA TYR A 443 5.16 -3.28 -33.77
C TYR A 443 5.13 -3.42 -35.28
N THR A 444 4.77 -2.34 -35.98
CA THR A 444 4.73 -2.29 -37.44
C THR A 444 5.34 -1.00 -37.97
N GLY A 445 5.75 -0.99 -39.23
CA GLY A 445 6.19 0.21 -39.92
C GLY A 445 7.35 0.93 -39.23
N GLU A 446 7.15 2.18 -38.87
CA GLU A 446 8.18 3.00 -38.22
C GLU A 446 8.44 2.57 -36.76
N ALA A 447 7.41 2.16 -36.04
CA ALA A 447 7.56 1.68 -34.65
C ALA A 447 8.47 0.44 -34.58
N LYS A 448 8.35 -0.49 -35.53
CA LYS A 448 9.23 -1.66 -35.61
C LYS A 448 10.68 -1.25 -35.89
N LYS A 449 10.89 -0.32 -36.79
CA LYS A 449 12.26 0.19 -37.08
C LYS A 449 12.86 0.88 -35.87
N ASN A 450 12.05 1.70 -35.19
CA ASN A 450 12.48 2.38 -33.96
C ASN A 450 12.87 1.36 -32.91
N PHE A 451 12.05 0.34 -32.67
CA PHE A 451 12.33 -0.70 -31.69
C PHE A 451 13.68 -1.40 -31.94
N LEU A 452 13.92 -1.83 -33.18
CA LEU A 452 15.18 -2.51 -33.52
C LEU A 452 16.39 -1.56 -33.37
N ALA A 453 16.26 -0.30 -33.76
CA ALA A 453 17.30 0.70 -33.59
C ALA A 453 17.54 1.06 -32.13
N GLU A 454 16.48 1.17 -31.34
CA GLU A 454 16.53 1.48 -29.92
C GLU A 454 17.19 0.35 -29.11
N VAL A 455 16.86 -0.93 -29.41
CA VAL A 455 17.55 -2.07 -28.80
C VAL A 455 19.04 -2.06 -29.13
N ALA A 456 19.42 -1.76 -30.38
CA ALA A 456 20.81 -1.66 -30.77
C ALA A 456 21.52 -0.54 -30.00
N HIS A 457 20.91 0.64 -29.91
CA HIS A 457 21.43 1.77 -29.15
C HIS A 457 21.54 1.47 -27.64
N TYR A 458 20.52 0.81 -27.08
CA TYR A 458 20.54 0.36 -25.69
C TYR A 458 21.71 -0.60 -25.43
N ASN A 459 21.97 -1.52 -26.34
CA ASN A 459 23.09 -2.45 -26.23
C ASN A 459 24.45 -1.72 -26.24
N GLU A 460 24.61 -0.66 -27.06
CA GLU A 460 25.81 0.18 -27.03
C GLU A 460 26.00 0.86 -25.68
N MET A 461 24.92 1.36 -25.06
CA MET A 461 24.96 1.94 -23.71
C MET A 461 25.31 0.92 -22.64
N CYS A 462 24.79 -0.32 -22.74
CA CYS A 462 25.16 -1.41 -21.85
C CYS A 462 26.66 -1.75 -21.95
N GLU A 463 27.21 -1.82 -23.16
CA GLU A 463 28.64 -2.05 -23.38
C GLU A 463 29.51 -0.90 -22.84
N ALA A 464 29.02 0.33 -22.91
CA ALA A 464 29.66 1.48 -22.31
C ALA A 464 29.52 1.56 -20.78
N GLY A 465 28.66 0.73 -20.18
CA GLY A 465 28.34 0.75 -18.74
C GLY A 465 27.67 2.05 -18.30
N LYS A 466 26.98 2.74 -19.20
CA LYS A 466 26.35 4.02 -18.91
C LYS A 466 25.14 4.27 -19.81
N ASP A 467 23.97 4.39 -19.21
CA ASP A 467 22.77 4.89 -19.89
C ASP A 467 22.83 6.42 -20.00
N SER A 468 23.12 6.92 -21.21
CA SER A 468 23.18 8.35 -21.49
C SER A 468 21.82 8.98 -21.71
N ASP A 469 20.78 8.20 -21.95
CA ASP A 469 19.46 8.66 -22.33
C ASP A 469 18.57 8.89 -21.10
N TRP A 470 18.52 7.91 -20.21
CA TRP A 470 17.60 7.92 -19.06
C TRP A 470 18.32 7.78 -17.71
N GLY A 471 19.62 7.46 -17.70
CA GLY A 471 20.40 7.34 -16.47
C GLY A 471 20.01 6.11 -15.63
N CYS A 472 19.62 5.02 -16.28
CA CYS A 472 19.41 3.74 -15.60
C CYS A 472 20.67 3.34 -14.84
N ASP A 473 20.49 2.75 -13.65
CA ASP A 473 21.60 2.32 -12.82
C ASP A 473 22.48 1.31 -13.56
N PRO A 474 23.82 1.49 -13.58
CA PRO A 474 24.72 0.60 -14.29
C PRO A 474 24.58 -0.88 -13.92
N GLN A 475 24.19 -1.20 -12.68
CA GLN A 475 23.96 -2.58 -12.27
C GLN A 475 22.71 -3.23 -12.91
N ASN A 476 21.86 -2.43 -13.55
CA ASN A 476 20.66 -2.86 -14.27
C ASN A 476 20.79 -2.75 -15.80
N LEU A 477 21.98 -2.47 -16.31
CA LEU A 477 22.25 -2.38 -17.74
C LEU A 477 22.68 -3.73 -18.29
N PHE A 478 21.76 -4.47 -18.90
CA PHE A 478 22.00 -5.78 -19.49
C PHE A 478 21.62 -5.76 -20.97
N ALA A 479 22.61 -5.97 -21.84
CA ALA A 479 22.38 -5.98 -23.27
C ALA A 479 21.42 -7.11 -23.69
N ILE A 480 20.55 -6.81 -24.66
CA ILE A 480 19.59 -7.74 -25.25
C ILE A 480 20.16 -8.25 -26.55
N LYS A 481 20.90 -9.35 -26.55
CA LYS A 481 21.63 -9.83 -27.73
C LYS A 481 21.69 -11.34 -27.92
N ASP A 482 21.36 -12.12 -26.91
CA ASP A 482 21.48 -13.57 -26.92
C ASP A 482 20.09 -14.24 -27.00
N ALA A 483 19.77 -14.84 -28.17
CA ALA A 483 18.51 -15.56 -28.35
C ALA A 483 18.37 -16.76 -27.39
N PRO A 484 17.15 -17.16 -27.00
CA PRO A 484 15.88 -16.56 -27.40
C PRO A 484 15.65 -15.20 -26.73
N PHE A 485 14.91 -14.34 -27.40
CA PHE A 485 14.45 -13.06 -26.87
C PHE A 485 13.05 -13.21 -26.30
N PHE A 486 12.81 -12.54 -25.17
CA PHE A 486 11.55 -12.62 -24.43
C PHE A 486 10.94 -11.23 -24.25
N ALA A 487 9.63 -11.16 -24.39
CA ALA A 487 8.87 -9.95 -24.08
C ALA A 487 7.63 -10.26 -23.24
N SER A 488 7.24 -9.31 -22.43
CA SER A 488 5.88 -9.17 -21.94
C SER A 488 5.35 -7.80 -22.32
N PHE A 489 4.06 -7.68 -22.62
CA PHE A 489 3.49 -6.42 -23.03
C PHE A 489 2.04 -6.25 -22.59
N SER A 490 1.62 -5.00 -22.45
CA SER A 490 0.26 -4.59 -22.16
C SER A 490 -0.03 -3.23 -22.78
N LYS A 491 -1.22 -2.70 -22.51
CA LYS A 491 -1.58 -1.33 -22.90
C LYS A 491 -1.74 -0.44 -21.67
N THR A 492 -1.44 0.85 -21.81
CA THR A 492 -1.62 1.83 -20.73
C THR A 492 -3.05 1.88 -20.22
N SER A 493 -4.05 1.68 -21.09
CA SER A 493 -5.46 1.63 -20.69
C SER A 493 -5.81 0.48 -19.75
N ASN A 494 -5.03 -0.60 -19.74
CA ASN A 494 -5.21 -1.73 -18.82
C ASN A 494 -4.71 -1.41 -17.40
N GLN A 495 -4.06 -0.27 -17.23
CA GLN A 495 -3.39 0.11 -16.00
C GLN A 495 -4.28 0.90 -15.03
N VAL A 496 -5.42 1.39 -15.48
CA VAL A 496 -6.38 2.08 -14.61
C VAL A 496 -7.17 1.03 -13.84
N SER A 497 -6.53 0.43 -12.88
CA SER A 497 -7.12 -0.58 -12.00
C SER A 497 -7.49 0.01 -10.64
N GLY A 498 -8.24 -0.78 -9.86
CA GLY A 498 -8.72 -0.37 -8.55
C GLY A 498 -7.66 -0.07 -7.49
N GLY A 499 -6.41 -0.44 -7.68
CA GLY A 499 -5.37 -0.32 -6.66
C GLY A 499 -5.57 -1.24 -5.45
N LEU A 500 -4.49 -1.47 -4.69
CA LEU A 500 -4.54 -2.38 -3.53
C LEU A 500 -5.14 -1.72 -2.30
N CYS A 501 -4.75 -0.49 -1.97
CA CYS A 501 -5.30 0.28 -0.87
C CYS A 501 -5.18 1.79 -1.14
N GLN A 502 -5.87 2.59 -0.35
CA GLN A 502 -5.82 4.05 -0.41
C GLN A 502 -5.15 4.58 0.85
N HIS A 503 -4.31 5.58 0.70
CA HIS A 503 -3.44 6.05 1.78
C HIS A 503 -3.80 7.43 2.33
N ALA A 504 -4.83 8.07 1.80
CA ALA A 504 -5.32 9.34 2.36
C ALA A 504 -6.18 9.08 3.60
N ALA A 505 -5.89 9.78 4.69
CA ALA A 505 -6.65 9.63 5.93
C ALA A 505 -6.62 10.91 6.79
N VAL A 506 -7.16 10.84 8.00
CA VAL A 506 -7.20 11.97 8.93
C VAL A 506 -5.80 12.26 9.51
N CYS A 507 -5.52 13.52 9.78
CA CYS A 507 -4.30 13.92 10.46
C CYS A 507 -4.24 13.35 11.88
N THR A 508 -3.07 12.86 12.26
CA THR A 508 -2.75 12.49 13.64
C THR A 508 -1.47 13.20 14.10
N ASP A 509 -1.25 13.24 15.40
CA ASP A 509 0.06 13.62 15.96
C ASP A 509 0.99 12.38 16.06
N GLY A 510 2.18 12.60 16.62
CA GLY A 510 3.17 11.53 16.81
C GLY A 510 2.77 10.46 17.83
N SER A 511 1.67 10.65 18.56
CA SER A 511 1.06 9.68 19.47
C SER A 511 -0.21 9.05 18.91
N TYR A 512 -0.46 9.21 17.61
CA TYR A 512 -1.63 8.71 16.87
C TYR A 512 -2.97 9.30 17.30
N ARG A 513 -2.99 10.42 18.08
CA ARG A 513 -4.23 11.13 18.41
C ARG A 513 -4.73 11.88 17.19
N VAL A 514 -6.01 11.75 16.89
CA VAL A 514 -6.66 12.44 15.76
C VAL A 514 -6.74 13.93 16.03
N LEU A 515 -6.50 14.75 15.01
CA LEU A 515 -6.37 16.20 15.14
C LEU A 515 -7.55 16.97 14.53
N TYR A 516 -7.95 18.04 15.22
CA TYR A 516 -8.76 19.11 14.64
C TYR A 516 -8.00 19.88 13.55
N GLY A 517 -8.68 20.79 12.86
CA GLY A 517 -8.09 21.65 11.84
C GLY A 517 -6.97 22.58 12.35
N ASP A 518 -7.02 22.97 13.60
CA ASP A 518 -6.00 23.78 14.30
C ASP A 518 -4.82 22.95 14.84
N LYS A 519 -4.83 21.64 14.57
CA LYS A 519 -3.81 20.67 15.00
C LYS A 519 -3.81 20.35 16.49
N THR A 520 -4.85 20.72 17.22
CA THR A 520 -5.06 20.21 18.59
C THR A 520 -5.69 18.81 18.55
N PRO A 521 -5.36 17.91 19.51
CA PRO A 521 -5.93 16.58 19.54
C PRO A 521 -7.42 16.58 19.91
N ILE A 522 -8.18 15.67 19.27
CA ILE A 522 -9.53 15.32 19.71
C ILE A 522 -9.40 14.39 20.92
N GLU A 523 -9.89 14.82 22.07
CA GLU A 523 -9.82 14.03 23.29
C GLU A 523 -10.55 12.67 23.11
N GLY A 524 -9.91 11.58 23.55
CA GLY A 524 -10.48 10.23 23.49
C GLY A 524 -10.44 9.59 22.11
N LEU A 525 -9.85 10.21 21.07
CA LEU A 525 -9.84 9.67 19.72
C LEU A 525 -8.43 9.48 19.16
N TYR A 526 -8.15 8.24 18.71
CA TYR A 526 -6.92 7.81 18.04
C TYR A 526 -7.24 7.20 16.67
N ALA A 527 -6.25 7.14 15.79
CA ALA A 527 -6.37 6.44 14.51
C ALA A 527 -5.09 5.71 14.14
N ALA A 528 -5.21 4.50 13.61
CA ALA A 528 -4.08 3.68 13.17
C ALA A 528 -4.39 2.98 11.84
N GLY A 529 -3.39 2.34 11.25
CA GLY A 529 -3.54 1.71 9.94
C GLY A 529 -3.91 2.72 8.86
N ASN A 530 -4.81 2.34 7.96
CA ASN A 530 -5.23 3.20 6.85
C ASN A 530 -6.16 4.36 7.27
N ASN A 531 -6.54 4.46 8.55
CA ASN A 531 -7.20 5.66 9.08
C ASN A 531 -6.21 6.72 9.58
N CYS A 532 -4.94 6.39 9.76
CA CYS A 532 -3.88 7.33 10.13
C CYS A 532 -3.26 7.95 8.87
N GLY A 533 -3.42 9.25 8.70
CA GLY A 533 -2.87 10.01 7.58
C GLY A 533 -1.39 10.33 7.73
N GLN A 534 -0.81 10.92 6.69
CA GLN A 534 0.58 11.39 6.63
C GLN A 534 1.64 10.30 6.85
N ARG A 535 1.30 9.03 6.64
CA ARG A 535 2.27 7.92 6.72
C ARG A 535 3.23 7.89 5.54
N TYR A 536 2.80 8.35 4.38
CA TYR A 536 3.53 8.19 3.09
C TYR A 536 3.82 9.51 2.37
N GLY A 537 3.39 10.64 2.89
CA GLY A 537 3.56 11.92 2.21
C GLY A 537 2.89 11.96 0.83
N ILE A 538 3.66 12.27 -0.20
CA ILE A 538 3.14 12.48 -1.56
C ILE A 538 3.18 11.22 -2.45
N GLN A 539 3.87 10.18 -2.01
CA GLN A 539 3.97 8.95 -2.81
C GLN A 539 4.14 7.73 -1.89
N TYR A 540 3.53 6.63 -2.30
CA TYR A 540 3.77 5.34 -1.69
C TYR A 540 5.05 4.73 -2.26
N ALA A 541 6.12 4.74 -1.48
CA ALA A 541 7.40 4.17 -1.86
C ALA A 541 7.60 2.79 -1.22
N THR A 542 8.22 1.88 -1.95
CA THR A 542 8.43 0.50 -1.55
C THR A 542 9.88 0.04 -1.67
N PRO A 543 10.83 0.64 -0.93
CA PRO A 543 12.17 0.08 -0.82
C PRO A 543 12.18 -1.37 -0.34
N THR A 544 11.09 -1.77 0.30
CA THR A 544 10.79 -3.16 0.69
C THR A 544 9.30 -3.41 0.47
N ALA A 545 8.93 -4.59 -0.02
CA ALA A 545 7.53 -4.96 -0.14
C ALA A 545 6.82 -5.06 1.22
N GLY A 546 5.50 -4.85 1.24
CA GLY A 546 4.69 -4.97 2.47
C GLY A 546 4.68 -3.74 3.38
N ASN A 547 5.10 -2.58 2.87
CA ASN A 547 5.14 -1.33 3.62
C ASN A 547 3.78 -0.97 4.26
N SER A 548 2.68 -1.08 3.51
CA SER A 548 1.35 -0.73 4.03
C SER A 548 0.92 -1.63 5.20
N CYS A 549 1.15 -2.93 5.08
CA CYS A 549 0.75 -3.90 6.10
C CYS A 549 1.63 -3.80 7.35
N GLY A 550 2.96 -3.74 7.15
CA GLY A 550 3.90 -3.52 8.26
C GLY A 550 3.61 -2.23 9.02
N SER A 551 3.40 -1.13 8.29
CA SER A 551 3.03 0.16 8.88
C SER A 551 1.68 0.10 9.62
N ALA A 552 0.71 -0.70 9.14
CA ALA A 552 -0.56 -0.86 9.83
C ALA A 552 -0.39 -1.59 11.17
N LEU A 553 0.32 -2.72 11.19
CA LEU A 553 0.61 -3.48 12.41
C LEU A 553 1.35 -2.61 13.45
N ILE A 554 2.41 -1.92 13.00
CA ILE A 554 3.25 -1.08 13.86
C ILE A 554 2.43 0.10 14.42
N SER A 555 1.65 0.79 13.58
CA SER A 555 0.86 1.94 14.04
C SER A 555 -0.23 1.54 15.04
N GLY A 556 -0.86 0.36 14.87
CA GLY A 556 -1.81 -0.17 15.84
C GLY A 556 -1.17 -0.44 17.19
N TYR A 557 -0.02 -1.10 17.18
CA TYR A 557 0.78 -1.37 18.39
C TYR A 557 1.20 -0.07 19.10
N CYS A 558 1.80 0.88 18.38
CA CYS A 558 2.27 2.13 18.94
C CYS A 558 1.11 3.02 19.46
N ALA A 559 0.00 3.09 18.73
CA ALA A 559 -1.19 3.80 19.20
C ALA A 559 -1.72 3.22 20.51
N ALA A 560 -1.72 1.89 20.64
CA ALA A 560 -2.13 1.21 21.86
C ALA A 560 -1.18 1.50 23.03
N GLU A 561 0.13 1.54 22.82
CA GLU A 561 1.08 1.94 23.89
C GLU A 561 0.76 3.33 24.43
N HIS A 562 0.52 4.30 23.55
CA HIS A 562 0.13 5.65 23.98
C HIS A 562 -1.22 5.68 24.72
N VAL A 563 -2.19 4.85 24.29
CA VAL A 563 -3.47 4.71 25.00
C VAL A 563 -3.26 4.11 26.38
N VAL A 564 -2.49 3.03 26.49
CA VAL A 564 -2.16 2.36 27.76
C VAL A 564 -1.52 3.35 28.73
N GLU A 565 -0.51 4.10 28.25
CA GLU A 565 0.16 5.15 29.04
C GLU A 565 -0.83 6.24 29.46
N SER A 566 -1.70 6.72 28.58
CA SER A 566 -2.68 7.78 28.86
C SER A 566 -3.72 7.36 29.90
N LEU A 567 -4.03 6.07 30.00
CA LEU A 567 -4.92 5.49 31.00
C LEU A 567 -4.19 5.05 32.31
N GLY A 568 -2.88 5.31 32.41
CA GLY A 568 -2.08 5.06 33.60
C GLY A 568 -1.81 3.57 33.87
N LYS A 569 -1.66 2.78 32.82
CA LYS A 569 -1.38 1.35 32.90
C LYS A 569 0.03 1.00 32.46
#